data_ed48fae788d62296225a8ff04202a031
#
_entry.id   ed48fae788d62296225a8ff04202a031
#
_cell.length_a   1.000
_cell.length_b   1.000
_cell.length_c   1.000
_cell.angle_alpha   90.00
_cell.angle_beta   90.00
_cell.angle_gamma   90.00
#
_symmetry.space_group_name_H-M   'P 1'
#
loop_
_entity.id
_entity.type
_entity.pdbx_description
1 polymer ?
#
loop_
_entity_poly.entity_id
_entity_poly.type
_entity_poly.pdbx_seq_one_letter_code
_entity_poly.pdbx_strand_id
1 'polypeptide(L)'
;MPVKVFTALVVVDVQNDFLENGALGVPKASEVIDPINRMAQTFERVIVTQDWHCADHVSFAANHEGKAPGDKIQLPYGEQILWPTHCVEGTSGADLATGLRLPMSRVIAILKGNDK
;
A
#
# COMPACT_ATOMS: atom_id res chain seq x y z
N MET A 1 -37.33 -6.20 10.39
CA MET A 1 -36.49 -5.13 9.81
C MET A 1 -35.55 -5.71 8.76
N PRO A 2 -35.63 -5.24 7.54
CA PRO A 2 -34.65 -5.68 6.55
C PRO A 2 -33.28 -5.19 6.93
N VAL A 3 -32.28 -6.06 6.78
CA VAL A 3 -30.90 -5.68 6.97
C VAL A 3 -30.47 -4.82 5.78
N LYS A 4 -30.01 -3.62 6.06
CA LYS A 4 -29.49 -2.75 5.00
C LYS A 4 -28.11 -3.24 4.61
N VAL A 5 -27.96 -3.62 3.34
CA VAL A 5 -26.67 -4.10 2.80
C VAL A 5 -25.98 -2.93 2.10
N PHE A 6 -24.76 -2.66 2.52
CA PHE A 6 -23.89 -1.69 1.86
C PHE A 6 -22.84 -2.43 1.04
N THR A 7 -22.53 -1.89 -0.10
CA THR A 7 -21.38 -2.36 -0.88
C THR A 7 -20.22 -1.39 -0.70
N ALA A 8 -19.03 -1.94 -0.62
CA ALA A 8 -17.81 -1.15 -0.50
C ALA A 8 -16.81 -1.59 -1.56
N LEU A 9 -16.10 -0.62 -2.11
CA LEU A 9 -14.93 -0.87 -2.95
C LEU A 9 -13.71 -0.81 -2.05
N VAL A 10 -12.92 -1.87 -2.04
CA VAL A 10 -11.66 -1.91 -1.31
C VAL A 10 -10.52 -1.76 -2.30
N VAL A 11 -9.74 -0.69 -2.14
CA VAL A 11 -8.60 -0.36 -2.98
C VAL A 11 -7.35 -0.68 -2.19
N VAL A 12 -6.66 -1.76 -2.56
CA VAL A 12 -5.57 -2.31 -1.77
C VAL A 12 -4.23 -1.80 -2.28
N ASP A 13 -3.56 -0.98 -1.48
CA ASP A 13 -2.17 -0.58 -1.66
C ASP A 13 -1.85 0.04 -3.03
N VAL A 14 -2.75 0.84 -3.57
CA VAL A 14 -2.50 1.55 -4.82
C VAL A 14 -1.75 2.84 -4.49
N GLN A 15 -0.46 2.69 -4.33
CA GLN A 15 0.46 3.72 -3.82
C GLN A 15 1.59 3.97 -4.82
N ASN A 16 2.18 5.16 -4.75
CA ASN A 16 3.21 5.56 -5.71
C ASN A 16 4.39 4.58 -5.77
N ASP A 17 4.85 4.07 -4.62
CA ASP A 17 6.00 3.16 -4.60
C ASP A 17 5.72 1.81 -5.26
N PHE A 18 4.46 1.43 -5.43
CA PHE A 18 4.09 0.19 -6.11
C PHE A 18 3.81 0.37 -7.61
N LEU A 19 3.80 1.59 -8.12
CA LEU A 19 3.67 1.83 -9.55
C LEU A 19 4.99 1.54 -10.28
N GLU A 20 4.94 1.45 -11.61
CA GLU A 20 6.05 0.92 -12.42
C GLU A 20 7.42 1.51 -12.10
N ASN A 21 7.48 2.80 -11.77
CA ASN A 21 8.75 3.49 -11.49
C ASN A 21 8.99 3.71 -10.00
N GLY A 22 8.20 3.07 -9.15
CA GLY A 22 8.33 3.22 -7.71
C GLY A 22 9.40 2.32 -7.10
N ALA A 23 9.66 2.52 -5.82
CA ALA A 23 10.72 1.82 -5.09
C ALA A 23 10.51 0.30 -5.05
N LEU A 24 9.26 -0.17 -5.09
CA LEU A 24 8.91 -1.57 -5.17
C LEU A 24 7.83 -1.74 -6.25
N GLY A 25 8.17 -1.30 -7.46
CA GLY A 25 7.23 -1.21 -8.58
C GLY A 25 6.75 -2.55 -9.09
N VAL A 26 5.49 -2.59 -9.47
CA VAL A 26 4.84 -3.75 -10.10
C VAL A 26 4.63 -3.41 -11.58
N PRO A 27 5.05 -4.30 -12.50
CA PRO A 27 4.83 -4.05 -13.93
C PRO A 27 3.35 -3.81 -14.24
N LYS A 28 3.05 -2.80 -15.04
CA LYS A 28 1.70 -2.44 -15.48
C LYS A 28 0.74 -2.05 -14.34
N ALA A 29 1.27 -1.71 -13.16
CA ALA A 29 0.44 -1.38 -12.01
C ALA A 29 -0.51 -0.20 -12.27
N SER A 30 -0.08 0.79 -13.03
CA SER A 30 -0.90 1.96 -13.34
C SER A 30 -2.18 1.65 -14.12
N GLU A 31 -2.26 0.47 -14.74
CA GLU A 31 -3.46 0.06 -15.48
C GLU A 31 -4.69 -0.12 -14.59
N VAL A 32 -4.51 -0.27 -13.28
CA VAL A 32 -5.64 -0.37 -12.34
C VAL A 32 -6.30 0.96 -12.03
N ILE A 33 -5.61 2.08 -12.29
CA ILE A 33 -6.06 3.41 -11.85
C ILE A 33 -7.38 3.82 -12.48
N ASP A 34 -7.49 3.74 -13.81
CA ASP A 34 -8.72 4.14 -14.50
C ASP A 34 -9.93 3.27 -14.11
N PRO A 35 -9.84 1.93 -14.08
CA PRO A 35 -10.94 1.11 -13.59
C PRO A 35 -11.36 1.46 -12.17
N ILE A 36 -10.40 1.69 -11.27
CA ILE A 36 -10.69 2.07 -9.88
C ILE A 36 -11.44 3.41 -9.85
N ASN A 37 -10.97 4.40 -10.61
CA ASN A 37 -11.62 5.71 -10.64
C ASN A 37 -13.07 5.62 -11.11
N ARG A 38 -13.35 4.77 -12.10
CA ARG A 38 -14.72 4.54 -12.57
C ARG A 38 -15.57 3.86 -11.53
N MET A 39 -15.07 2.78 -10.94
CA MET A 39 -15.82 2.01 -9.94
C MET A 39 -16.09 2.84 -8.69
N ALA A 40 -15.14 3.66 -8.27
CA ALA A 40 -15.27 4.44 -7.04
C ALA A 40 -16.47 5.38 -7.06
N GLN A 41 -16.92 5.79 -8.23
CA GLN A 41 -18.08 6.68 -8.34
C GLN A 41 -19.40 5.99 -8.04
N THR A 42 -19.45 4.66 -8.11
CA THR A 42 -20.69 3.88 -7.99
C THR A 42 -20.86 3.24 -6.62
N PHE A 43 -19.84 3.22 -5.78
CA PHE A 43 -19.93 2.62 -4.45
C PHE A 43 -20.21 3.66 -3.38
N GLU A 44 -21.01 3.28 -2.38
CA GLU A 44 -21.32 4.17 -1.25
C GLU A 44 -20.09 4.41 -0.36
N ARG A 45 -19.24 3.38 -0.25
CA ARG A 45 -18.05 3.42 0.57
C ARG A 45 -16.85 3.01 -0.25
N VAL A 46 -15.74 3.70 -0.06
CA VAL A 46 -14.45 3.32 -0.62
C VAL A 46 -13.48 3.18 0.53
N ILE A 47 -12.87 2.01 0.65
CA ILE A 47 -11.87 1.75 1.68
C ILE A 47 -10.54 1.61 0.97
N VAL A 48 -9.56 2.42 1.35
CA VAL A 48 -8.21 2.29 0.81
C VAL A 48 -7.30 1.73 1.88
N THR A 49 -6.38 0.86 1.49
CA THR A 49 -5.32 0.41 2.37
C THR A 49 -4.00 0.97 1.89
N GLN A 50 -3.12 1.29 2.81
CA GLN A 50 -1.80 1.82 2.51
C GLN A 50 -0.76 1.18 3.43
N ASP A 51 0.29 0.64 2.83
CA ASP A 51 1.50 0.35 3.60
C ASP A 51 2.04 1.68 4.13
N TRP A 52 2.39 1.70 5.42
CA TRP A 52 2.79 2.92 6.12
C TRP A 52 3.90 2.55 7.09
N HIS A 53 5.10 2.31 6.54
CA HIS A 53 6.20 1.74 7.32
C HIS A 53 7.02 2.81 8.00
N CYS A 54 7.54 2.51 9.20
CA CYS A 54 8.61 3.32 9.80
C CYS A 54 9.86 3.21 8.93
N ALA A 55 10.67 4.27 8.90
CA ALA A 55 11.92 4.25 8.13
C ALA A 55 12.88 3.15 8.58
N ASP A 56 12.82 2.77 9.86
CA ASP A 56 13.67 1.72 10.45
C ASP A 56 12.98 0.35 10.50
N HIS A 57 11.99 0.12 9.64
CA HIS A 57 11.24 -1.13 9.62
C HIS A 57 12.16 -2.33 9.40
N VAL A 58 11.90 -3.41 10.15
CA VAL A 58 12.75 -4.61 10.15
C VAL A 58 12.79 -5.32 8.79
N SER A 59 11.78 -5.16 7.96
CA SER A 59 11.71 -5.80 6.64
C SER A 59 12.55 -5.10 5.57
N PHE A 60 13.12 -3.92 5.85
CA PHE A 60 13.92 -3.20 4.87
C PHE A 60 15.39 -3.67 4.91
N ALA A 61 15.87 -4.11 3.76
CA ALA A 61 17.27 -4.57 3.65
C ALA A 61 18.26 -3.50 4.08
N ALA A 62 17.95 -2.23 3.83
CA ALA A 62 18.84 -1.11 4.18
C ALA A 62 19.08 -0.98 5.69
N ASN A 63 18.21 -1.58 6.52
CA ASN A 63 18.35 -1.55 7.97
C ASN A 63 19.18 -2.72 8.52
N HIS A 64 19.75 -3.54 7.65
CA HIS A 64 20.58 -4.69 8.03
C HIS A 64 21.92 -4.62 7.31
N GLU A 65 22.99 -4.51 8.07
CA GLU A 65 24.33 -4.41 7.52
C GLU A 65 24.66 -5.62 6.63
N GLY A 66 25.18 -5.35 5.43
CA GLY A 66 25.61 -6.40 4.50
C GLY A 66 24.47 -7.14 3.79
N LYS A 67 23.23 -6.70 3.96
CA LYS A 67 22.07 -7.34 3.34
C LYS A 67 21.57 -6.55 2.14
N ALA A 68 20.96 -7.26 1.22
CA ALA A 68 20.35 -6.69 0.01
C ALA A 68 18.90 -7.16 -0.14
N PRO A 69 18.08 -6.45 -0.93
CA PRO A 69 16.71 -6.93 -1.21
C PRO A 69 16.73 -8.35 -1.76
N GLY A 70 15.81 -9.18 -1.24
CA GLY A 70 15.72 -10.60 -1.55
C GLY A 70 16.45 -11.50 -0.57
N ASP A 71 17.37 -10.96 0.22
CA ASP A 71 18.03 -11.72 1.28
C ASP A 71 17.02 -12.05 2.39
N LYS A 72 17.35 -13.04 3.21
CA LYS A 72 16.50 -13.49 4.30
C LYS A 72 17.21 -13.35 5.63
N ILE A 73 16.44 -13.05 6.67
CA ILE A 73 16.92 -13.05 8.05
C ILE A 73 15.96 -13.87 8.90
N GLN A 74 16.47 -14.37 10.04
CA GLN A 74 15.66 -15.10 11.00
C GLN A 74 15.19 -14.15 12.09
N LEU A 75 13.88 -14.08 12.28
CA LEU A 75 13.23 -13.29 13.34
C LEU A 75 12.51 -14.24 14.30
N PRO A 76 12.09 -13.75 15.48
CA PRO A 76 11.38 -14.61 16.44
C PRO A 76 10.14 -15.31 15.87
N TYR A 77 9.45 -14.69 14.93
CA TYR A 77 8.26 -15.27 14.31
C TYR A 77 8.56 -16.14 13.08
N GLY A 78 9.82 -16.23 12.65
CA GLY A 78 10.21 -17.03 11.48
C GLY A 78 11.14 -16.29 10.53
N GLU A 79 11.27 -16.82 9.32
CA GLU A 79 12.12 -16.27 8.28
C GLU A 79 11.46 -15.04 7.67
N GLN A 80 12.23 -13.95 7.51
CA GLN A 80 11.77 -12.71 6.90
C GLN A 80 12.58 -12.42 5.64
N ILE A 81 11.89 -12.31 4.50
CA ILE A 81 12.49 -11.81 3.26
C ILE A 81 12.63 -10.30 3.39
N LEU A 82 13.79 -9.78 2.99
CA LEU A 82 14.08 -8.34 3.05
C LEU A 82 13.72 -7.67 1.73
N TRP A 83 13.17 -6.48 1.84
CA TRP A 83 12.66 -5.69 0.71
C TRP A 83 13.41 -4.39 0.53
N PRO A 84 13.35 -3.79 -0.66
CA PRO A 84 13.76 -2.39 -0.81
C PRO A 84 12.95 -1.51 0.13
N THR A 85 13.54 -0.41 0.59
CA THR A 85 12.80 0.60 1.34
C THR A 85 11.65 1.13 0.49
N HIS A 86 10.44 1.08 1.02
CA HIS A 86 9.23 1.50 0.29
C HIS A 86 8.15 1.93 1.26
N CYS A 87 7.24 2.76 0.79
CA CYS A 87 6.06 3.19 1.53
C CYS A 87 6.38 3.67 2.95
N VAL A 88 7.43 4.47 3.07
CA VAL A 88 7.83 5.05 4.36
C VAL A 88 6.80 6.12 4.74
N GLU A 89 6.32 6.06 5.98
CA GLU A 89 5.31 6.98 6.49
C GLU A 89 5.69 8.43 6.23
N GLY A 90 4.73 9.23 5.77
CA GLY A 90 4.91 10.65 5.50
C GLY A 90 5.64 10.98 4.22
N THR A 91 6.03 9.98 3.40
CA THR A 91 6.69 10.21 2.11
C THR A 91 5.70 10.14 0.96
N SER A 92 6.06 10.75 -0.18
CA SER A 92 5.25 10.67 -1.40
C SER A 92 5.12 9.24 -1.91
N GLY A 93 6.12 8.38 -1.65
CA GLY A 93 6.06 6.97 -2.05
C GLY A 93 4.94 6.21 -1.36
N ALA A 94 4.63 6.55 -0.11
CA ALA A 94 3.55 5.93 0.65
C ALA A 94 2.18 6.51 0.30
N ASP A 95 2.12 7.65 -0.37
CA ASP A 95 0.85 8.26 -0.74
C ASP A 95 0.10 7.41 -1.77
N LEU A 96 -1.22 7.55 -1.79
CA LEU A 96 -2.04 6.96 -2.83
C LEU A 96 -1.56 7.42 -4.21
N ALA A 97 -1.68 6.54 -5.20
CA ALA A 97 -1.23 6.81 -6.55
C ALA A 97 -1.79 8.16 -7.05
N THR A 98 -0.93 8.96 -7.63
CA THR A 98 -1.24 10.34 -8.04
C THR A 98 -2.45 10.40 -8.97
N GLY A 99 -2.67 9.41 -9.80
CA GLY A 99 -3.79 9.36 -10.74
C GLY A 99 -5.12 8.95 -10.16
N LEU A 100 -5.17 8.52 -8.88
CA LEU A 100 -6.42 8.14 -8.26
C LEU A 100 -7.30 9.36 -8.00
N ARG A 101 -8.59 9.24 -8.36
CA ARG A 101 -9.60 10.28 -8.18
C ARG A 101 -10.78 9.69 -7.42
N LEU A 102 -10.64 9.68 -6.12
CA LEU A 102 -11.61 9.03 -5.23
C LEU A 102 -12.55 10.08 -4.62
N PRO A 103 -13.80 9.68 -4.32
CA PRO A 103 -14.75 10.59 -3.65
C PRO A 103 -14.38 10.73 -2.18
N MET A 104 -13.48 11.63 -1.85
CA MET A 104 -12.82 11.71 -0.56
C MET A 104 -13.78 11.79 0.63
N SER A 105 -14.97 12.35 0.45
CA SER A 105 -15.98 12.39 1.52
C SER A 105 -16.51 11.01 1.91
N ARG A 106 -16.28 9.99 1.08
CA ARG A 106 -16.73 8.61 1.30
C ARG A 106 -15.56 7.63 1.44
N VAL A 107 -14.34 8.12 1.57
CA VAL A 107 -13.14 7.28 1.65
C VAL A 107 -12.73 7.09 3.10
N ILE A 108 -12.46 5.84 3.46
CA ILE A 108 -11.85 5.48 4.73
C ILE A 108 -10.47 4.90 4.42
N ALA A 109 -9.42 5.47 5.00
CA ALA A 109 -8.07 4.98 4.82
C ALA A 109 -7.65 4.11 6.01
N ILE A 110 -7.06 2.96 5.71
CA ILE A 110 -6.49 2.04 6.69
C ILE A 110 -4.99 2.00 6.46
N LEU A 111 -4.24 2.52 7.40
CA LEU A 111 -2.78 2.49 7.38
C LEU A 111 -2.30 1.24 8.10
N LYS A 112 -1.34 0.55 7.51
CA LYS A 112 -0.86 -0.72 8.06
C LYS A 112 0.65 -0.86 7.90
N GLY A 113 1.24 -1.82 8.63
CA GLY A 113 2.65 -2.14 8.46
C GLY A 113 3.61 -1.18 9.15
N ASN A 114 3.16 -0.41 10.14
CA ASN A 114 4.05 0.50 10.88
C ASN A 114 4.70 -0.14 12.12
N ASP A 115 4.41 -1.38 12.41
CA ASP A 115 5.09 -2.12 13.48
C ASP A 115 6.54 -2.40 13.08
N LYS A 116 7.45 -2.23 14.01
CA LYS A 116 8.89 -2.46 13.77
C LYS A 116 9.27 -3.93 13.89
#